data_160104fbdde3e99bb74f19f2a6d47cfb
#
_entry.id   160104fbdde3e99bb74f19f2a6d47cfb
#
_cell.length_a   1.000
_cell.length_b   1.000
_cell.length_c   1.000
_cell.angle_alpha   90.00
_cell.angle_beta   90.00
_cell.angle_gamma   90.00
#
_symmetry.space_group_name_H-M   'P 1'
#
loop_
_entity.id
_entity.type
_entity.pdbx_description
1 polymer ?
#
loop_
_entity_poly.entity_id
_entity_poly.type
_entity_poly.pdbx_seq_one_letter_code
_entity_poly.pdbx_strand_id
1 'polypeptide(L)'
;VLSDYNGYNVSVNGGSDGFININPSGGSTGYIYEWSTADGSGLVNGQEDQTGLSIGTYTLKMTDTNGCNITKSFTLDQPTELTIDLGNEPTNILCFGEKTGEIKAIITQESVPAYKYTLNGTDYTGTVVSETVSSITALSYTFLVRAGTYTITVEDLNGGQKTTQQRIYTQPAGPLTISDVVSDFN
;
A
#
# COMPACT_ATOMS: atom_id res chain seq x y z
N VAL A 1 8.84 20.80 14.57
CA VAL A 1 9.16 19.83 13.50
C VAL A 1 7.92 18.98 13.23
N LEU A 2 7.57 18.77 11.99
CA LEU A 2 6.51 17.83 11.58
C LEU A 2 7.14 16.49 11.21
N SER A 3 6.34 15.43 11.28
CA SER A 3 6.69 14.13 10.69
C SER A 3 6.99 14.25 9.20
N ASP A 4 7.88 13.41 8.71
CA ASP A 4 8.23 13.33 7.28
C ASP A 4 8.41 11.87 6.87
N TYR A 5 7.50 11.38 6.04
CA TYR A 5 7.49 10.06 5.43
C TYR A 5 7.61 10.23 3.91
N ASN A 6 8.85 10.41 3.43
CA ASN A 6 9.12 10.63 2.00
C ASN A 6 8.34 11.83 1.40
N GLY A 7 8.29 12.95 2.14
CA GLY A 7 7.65 14.20 1.72
C GLY A 7 6.20 14.38 2.18
N TYR A 8 5.64 13.42 2.91
CA TYR A 8 4.31 13.51 3.53
C TYR A 8 4.39 13.46 5.06
N ASN A 9 3.42 14.07 5.74
CA ASN A 9 3.39 14.08 7.20
C ASN A 9 2.69 12.86 7.81
N VAL A 10 1.83 12.18 7.04
CA VAL A 10 1.21 10.89 7.37
C VAL A 10 1.71 9.86 6.37
N SER A 11 2.11 8.67 6.83
CA SER A 11 2.82 7.71 5.98
C SER A 11 1.99 7.16 4.84
N VAL A 12 0.71 6.89 5.07
CA VAL A 12 -0.21 6.27 4.10
C VAL A 12 -1.53 7.03 4.04
N ASN A 13 -2.25 6.90 2.92
CA ASN A 13 -3.59 7.45 2.80
C ASN A 13 -4.54 6.90 3.88
N GLY A 14 -5.22 7.79 4.61
CA GLY A 14 -6.08 7.44 5.74
C GLY A 14 -5.34 7.03 7.02
N GLY A 15 -4.00 7.18 7.06
CA GLY A 15 -3.19 6.90 8.25
C GLY A 15 -3.40 7.91 9.37
N SER A 16 -2.82 7.60 10.54
CA SER A 16 -2.86 8.45 11.73
C SER A 16 -1.57 8.34 12.54
N ASP A 17 -0.44 8.42 11.85
CA ASP A 17 0.90 8.33 12.44
C ASP A 17 1.69 9.64 12.36
N GLY A 18 1.03 10.72 11.96
CA GLY A 18 1.58 12.06 11.96
C GLY A 18 1.96 12.57 13.35
N PHE A 19 2.96 13.43 13.43
CA PHE A 19 3.30 14.13 14.66
C PHE A 19 3.65 15.59 14.43
N ILE A 20 3.49 16.40 15.49
CA ILE A 20 3.90 17.79 15.57
C ILE A 20 4.74 17.96 16.83
N ASN A 21 6.04 18.19 16.67
CA ASN A 21 6.93 18.54 17.79
C ASN A 21 7.23 20.03 17.74
N ILE A 22 6.96 20.71 18.85
CA ILE A 22 7.26 22.14 19.00
C ILE A 22 8.47 22.36 19.90
N ASN A 23 9.02 23.56 19.86
CA ASN A 23 10.09 23.98 20.77
C ASN A 23 9.75 25.40 21.26
N PRO A 24 9.01 25.53 22.36
CA PRO A 24 8.62 26.80 22.92
C PRO A 24 9.80 27.62 23.41
N SER A 25 9.77 28.93 23.20
CA SER A 25 10.80 29.82 23.69
C SER A 25 10.27 31.24 23.91
N GLY A 26 10.87 31.99 24.83
CA GLY A 26 10.47 33.35 25.19
C GLY A 26 9.31 33.40 26.18
N GLY A 27 8.89 34.61 26.57
CA GLY A 27 7.89 34.82 27.61
C GLY A 27 8.30 34.30 28.99
N SER A 28 7.34 34.09 29.86
CA SER A 28 7.51 33.48 31.20
C SER A 28 7.26 32.00 31.15
N THR A 29 8.17 31.19 31.72
CA THR A 29 8.07 29.71 31.68
C THR A 29 6.82 29.19 32.38
N GLY A 30 6.36 28.00 31.98
CA GLY A 30 5.09 27.39 32.43
C GLY A 30 3.98 27.65 31.41
N TYR A 31 4.21 27.13 30.20
CA TYR A 31 3.26 27.32 29.09
C TYR A 31 2.04 26.42 29.21
N ILE A 32 0.90 26.95 28.77
CA ILE A 32 -0.35 26.22 28.59
C ILE A 32 -0.56 26.01 27.10
N TYR A 33 -0.84 24.76 26.68
CA TYR A 33 -1.04 24.35 25.30
C TYR A 33 -2.50 24.03 25.04
N GLU A 34 -3.14 24.83 24.20
CA GLU A 34 -4.53 24.63 23.76
C GLU A 34 -4.54 24.26 22.27
N TRP A 35 -4.70 22.97 21.99
CA TRP A 35 -4.76 22.46 20.63
C TRP A 35 -6.20 22.35 20.13
N SER A 36 -6.42 22.63 18.86
CA SER A 36 -7.70 22.46 18.18
C SER A 36 -7.50 22.06 16.73
N THR A 37 -8.50 21.38 16.18
CA THR A 37 -8.59 21.04 14.75
C THR A 37 -10.05 20.98 14.34
N ALA A 38 -10.36 21.30 13.08
CA ALA A 38 -11.69 21.18 12.50
C ALA A 38 -11.80 19.96 11.55
N ASP A 39 -10.67 19.48 11.05
CA ASP A 39 -10.57 18.51 9.94
C ASP A 39 -9.62 17.34 10.21
N GLY A 40 -8.85 17.39 11.30
CA GLY A 40 -7.94 16.33 11.73
C GLY A 40 -8.46 15.53 12.93
N SER A 41 -7.64 14.60 13.42
CA SER A 41 -7.90 13.78 14.62
C SER A 41 -6.63 13.44 15.37
N GLY A 42 -6.74 12.85 16.57
CA GLY A 42 -5.61 12.36 17.36
C GLY A 42 -5.07 13.35 18.40
N LEU A 43 -5.64 14.58 18.51
CA LEU A 43 -5.18 15.58 19.48
C LEU A 43 -5.35 15.12 20.94
N VAL A 44 -4.32 15.39 21.74
CA VAL A 44 -4.34 15.27 23.20
C VAL A 44 -4.14 16.66 23.81
N ASN A 45 -5.19 17.21 24.41
CA ASN A 45 -5.12 18.55 25.00
C ASN A 45 -4.10 18.66 26.15
N GLY A 46 -3.44 19.81 26.25
CA GLY A 46 -2.48 20.11 27.29
C GLY A 46 -1.09 19.54 27.07
N GLN A 47 -0.88 18.72 26.04
CA GLN A 47 0.43 18.22 25.67
C GLN A 47 1.16 19.25 24.79
N GLU A 48 2.48 19.37 25.01
CA GLU A 48 3.34 20.21 24.17
C GLU A 48 3.42 19.65 22.75
N ASP A 49 3.85 18.39 22.64
CA ASP A 49 3.97 17.65 21.40
C ASP A 49 2.73 16.79 21.13
N GLN A 50 2.41 16.59 19.87
CA GLN A 50 1.28 15.78 19.44
C GLN A 50 1.77 14.63 18.56
N THR A 51 1.17 13.44 18.72
CA THR A 51 1.46 12.22 17.95
C THR A 51 0.18 11.50 17.63
N GLY A 52 0.23 10.57 16.66
CA GLY A 52 -0.97 9.82 16.27
C GLY A 52 -1.98 10.67 15.50
N LEU A 53 -1.52 11.69 14.79
CA LEU A 53 -2.35 12.64 14.08
C LEU A 53 -2.68 12.13 12.67
N SER A 54 -3.93 12.36 12.25
CA SER A 54 -4.34 12.19 10.85
C SER A 54 -3.96 13.41 10.01
N ILE A 55 -4.24 13.34 8.69
CA ILE A 55 -4.26 14.53 7.84
C ILE A 55 -5.17 15.61 8.43
N GLY A 56 -4.80 16.88 8.28
CA GLY A 56 -5.61 18.00 8.73
C GLY A 56 -4.81 19.23 9.12
N THR A 57 -5.53 20.29 9.52
CA THR A 57 -4.96 21.53 10.01
C THR A 57 -5.14 21.62 11.52
N TYR A 58 -4.04 21.75 12.23
CA TYR A 58 -3.97 21.78 13.67
C TYR A 58 -3.53 23.17 14.14
N THR A 59 -4.28 23.73 15.06
CA THR A 59 -4.00 25.08 15.60
C THR A 59 -3.65 24.97 17.07
N LEU A 60 -2.48 25.46 17.43
CA LEU A 60 -2.00 25.62 18.79
C LEU A 60 -2.19 27.06 19.21
N LYS A 61 -2.84 27.29 20.36
CA LYS A 61 -2.73 28.51 21.13
C LYS A 61 -1.87 28.20 22.36
N MET A 62 -0.73 28.85 22.47
CA MET A 62 0.18 28.75 23.61
C MET A 62 0.10 30.01 24.46
N THR A 63 -0.06 29.85 25.77
CA THR A 63 -0.17 30.96 26.71
C THR A 63 0.89 30.79 27.81
N ASP A 64 1.65 31.86 28.11
CA ASP A 64 2.60 31.93 29.20
C ASP A 64 1.97 32.19 30.56
N THR A 65 2.76 32.11 31.65
CA THR A 65 2.25 32.35 33.01
C THR A 65 1.79 33.79 33.27
N ASN A 66 2.17 34.76 32.45
CA ASN A 66 1.72 36.13 32.51
C ASN A 66 0.45 36.39 31.69
N GLY A 67 -0.06 35.36 30.97
CA GLY A 67 -1.25 35.49 30.12
C GLY A 67 -0.95 35.95 28.69
N CYS A 68 0.32 36.16 28.32
CA CYS A 68 0.68 36.45 26.94
C CYS A 68 0.51 35.19 26.08
N ASN A 69 -0.11 35.33 24.90
CA ASN A 69 -0.37 34.15 24.05
C ASN A 69 0.04 34.37 22.61
N ILE A 70 0.28 33.25 21.94
CA ILE A 70 0.55 33.17 20.50
C ILE A 70 -0.24 32.00 19.91
N THR A 71 -0.68 32.18 18.68
CA THR A 71 -1.37 31.09 17.93
C THR A 71 -0.60 30.74 16.69
N LYS A 72 -0.46 29.44 16.42
CA LYS A 72 0.20 28.92 15.23
C LYS A 72 -0.56 27.72 14.68
N SER A 73 -0.66 27.65 13.36
CA SER A 73 -1.27 26.51 12.67
C SER A 73 -0.21 25.66 11.97
N PHE A 74 -0.48 24.36 11.91
CA PHE A 74 0.31 23.33 11.27
C PHE A 74 -0.59 22.50 10.38
N THR A 75 -0.20 22.25 9.14
CA THR A 75 -0.96 21.39 8.24
C THR A 75 -0.17 20.11 8.01
N LEU A 76 -0.83 18.97 8.24
CA LEU A 76 -0.33 17.65 7.93
C LEU A 76 -1.02 17.15 6.67
N ASP A 77 -0.23 16.64 5.75
CA ASP A 77 -0.69 16.03 4.50
C ASP A 77 -0.43 14.52 4.49
N GLN A 78 -0.95 13.84 3.47
CA GLN A 78 -0.77 12.41 3.25
C GLN A 78 -0.66 12.11 1.75
N PRO A 79 -0.08 10.95 1.34
CA PRO A 79 -0.07 10.55 -0.04
C PRO A 79 -1.49 10.27 -0.57
N THR A 80 -1.62 10.27 -1.89
CA THR A 80 -2.83 9.80 -2.56
C THR A 80 -3.07 8.32 -2.29
N GLU A 81 -4.30 7.86 -2.36
CA GLU A 81 -4.61 6.43 -2.23
C GLU A 81 -3.97 5.66 -3.39
N LEU A 82 -3.20 4.61 -3.08
CA LEU A 82 -2.72 3.66 -4.07
C LEU A 82 -3.92 2.91 -4.66
N THR A 83 -4.12 2.98 -5.97
CA THR A 83 -5.13 2.18 -6.67
C THR A 83 -4.49 1.34 -7.76
N ILE A 84 -4.98 0.12 -7.91
CA ILE A 84 -4.47 -0.86 -8.88
C ILE A 84 -5.62 -1.52 -9.61
N ASP A 85 -5.34 -1.93 -10.85
CA ASP A 85 -6.23 -2.76 -11.65
C ASP A 85 -5.45 -3.96 -12.20
N LEU A 86 -6.18 -4.98 -12.61
CA LEU A 86 -5.64 -6.10 -13.38
C LEU A 86 -5.70 -5.75 -14.87
N GLY A 87 -4.58 -5.94 -15.55
CA GLY A 87 -4.56 -5.88 -17.01
C GLY A 87 -5.53 -6.91 -17.62
N ASN A 88 -5.37 -7.13 -18.91
CA ASN A 88 -6.25 -7.97 -19.73
C ASN A 88 -6.80 -9.23 -19.05
N GLU A 89 -7.95 -9.72 -19.53
CA GLU A 89 -8.54 -11.00 -19.11
C GLU A 89 -7.50 -12.14 -19.15
N PRO A 90 -7.60 -13.10 -18.22
CA PRO A 90 -6.65 -14.20 -18.17
C PRO A 90 -6.66 -14.99 -19.49
N THR A 91 -5.49 -15.17 -20.08
CA THR A 91 -5.32 -16.07 -21.21
C THR A 91 -5.21 -17.49 -20.71
N ASN A 92 -6.02 -18.41 -21.28
CA ASN A 92 -5.90 -19.83 -20.96
C ASN A 92 -4.55 -20.37 -21.35
N ILE A 93 -3.97 -21.20 -20.50
CA ILE A 93 -2.70 -21.88 -20.77
C ILE A 93 -2.97 -23.01 -21.77
N LEU A 94 -2.32 -22.94 -22.93
CA LEU A 94 -2.60 -23.81 -24.06
C LEU A 94 -2.06 -25.23 -23.87
N CYS A 95 -0.94 -25.36 -23.15
CA CYS A 95 -0.29 -26.66 -22.92
C CYS A 95 -0.36 -27.05 -21.45
N PHE A 96 -0.63 -28.34 -21.18
CA PHE A 96 -0.70 -28.84 -19.81
C PHE A 96 0.61 -28.65 -19.04
N GLY A 97 0.55 -28.05 -17.87
CA GLY A 97 1.69 -27.86 -16.96
C GLY A 97 2.61 -26.70 -17.30
N GLU A 98 2.38 -25.97 -18.37
CA GLU A 98 3.23 -24.83 -18.75
C GLU A 98 3.02 -23.60 -17.85
N LYS A 99 4.10 -22.78 -17.70
CA LYS A 99 4.08 -21.51 -16.98
C LYS A 99 4.03 -20.34 -17.99
N THR A 100 2.93 -20.24 -18.74
CA THR A 100 2.76 -19.27 -19.84
C THR A 100 1.59 -18.31 -19.64
N GLY A 101 0.82 -18.46 -18.55
CA GLY A 101 -0.21 -17.49 -18.18
C GLY A 101 0.44 -16.20 -17.72
N GLU A 102 -0.14 -15.05 -18.09
CA GLU A 102 0.33 -13.73 -17.69
C GLU A 102 -0.70 -13.09 -16.76
N ILE A 103 -0.29 -12.71 -15.55
CA ILE A 103 -1.07 -11.87 -14.65
C ILE A 103 -0.36 -10.54 -14.43
N LYS A 104 -1.02 -9.45 -14.79
CA LYS A 104 -0.47 -8.10 -14.76
C LYS A 104 -1.24 -7.23 -13.79
N ALA A 105 -0.55 -6.62 -12.83
CA ALA A 105 -1.07 -5.50 -12.07
C ALA A 105 -0.64 -4.18 -12.70
N ILE A 106 -1.57 -3.22 -12.74
CA ILE A 106 -1.36 -1.87 -13.25
C ILE A 106 -1.75 -0.91 -12.14
N ILE A 107 -0.84 -0.01 -11.76
CA ILE A 107 -1.13 1.09 -10.86
C ILE A 107 -1.90 2.13 -11.67
N THR A 108 -3.12 2.43 -11.24
CA THR A 108 -4.01 3.39 -11.89
C THR A 108 -4.01 4.75 -11.19
N GLN A 109 -3.64 4.76 -9.92
CA GLN A 109 -3.35 5.98 -9.17
C GLN A 109 -2.10 5.73 -8.32
N GLU A 110 -1.09 6.57 -8.53
CA GLU A 110 0.19 6.50 -7.83
C GLU A 110 0.04 7.00 -6.39
N SER A 111 0.83 6.38 -5.50
CA SER A 111 1.08 6.84 -4.15
C SER A 111 2.59 7.17 -4.05
N VAL A 112 3.32 6.59 -3.12
CA VAL A 112 4.75 6.86 -2.92
C VAL A 112 5.60 5.79 -3.63
N PRO A 113 6.27 6.11 -4.77
CA PRO A 113 7.17 5.14 -5.40
C PRO A 113 8.46 4.95 -4.55
N ALA A 114 9.19 3.80 -4.54
CA ALA A 114 9.01 2.65 -5.43
C ALA A 114 8.06 1.60 -4.85
N TYR A 115 7.64 0.69 -5.74
CA TYR A 115 6.62 -0.30 -5.41
C TYR A 115 7.20 -1.71 -5.23
N LYS A 116 6.52 -2.49 -4.40
CA LYS A 116 6.72 -3.92 -4.24
C LYS A 116 5.49 -4.67 -4.76
N TYR A 117 5.68 -5.55 -5.74
CA TYR A 117 4.63 -6.41 -6.28
C TYR A 117 4.80 -7.81 -5.73
N THR A 118 3.76 -8.37 -5.14
CA THR A 118 3.75 -9.73 -4.59
C THR A 118 2.62 -10.54 -5.21
N LEU A 119 2.96 -11.59 -5.96
CA LEU A 119 2.02 -12.59 -6.43
C LEU A 119 1.78 -13.61 -5.33
N ASN A 120 0.53 -13.91 -5.03
CA ASN A 120 0.13 -14.98 -4.12
C ASN A 120 -0.93 -15.84 -4.76
N GLY A 121 -0.89 -17.15 -4.53
CA GLY A 121 -1.90 -18.05 -5.06
C GLY A 121 -1.59 -19.52 -4.86
N THR A 122 -2.33 -20.35 -5.60
CA THR A 122 -2.14 -21.80 -5.61
C THR A 122 -2.25 -22.28 -7.06
N ASP A 123 -1.27 -23.02 -7.51
CA ASP A 123 -1.27 -23.60 -8.86
C ASP A 123 -2.16 -24.87 -8.94
N TYR A 124 -2.33 -25.40 -10.14
CA TYR A 124 -3.17 -26.58 -10.42
C TYR A 124 -2.72 -27.86 -9.70
N THR A 125 -1.48 -27.91 -9.21
CA THR A 125 -0.96 -29.06 -8.43
C THR A 125 -1.25 -28.94 -6.94
N GLY A 126 -1.84 -27.81 -6.50
CA GLY A 126 -2.03 -27.45 -5.09
C GLY A 126 -0.80 -26.80 -4.45
N THR A 127 0.23 -26.49 -5.24
CA THR A 127 1.43 -25.81 -4.73
C THR A 127 1.13 -24.33 -4.46
N VAL A 128 1.46 -23.87 -3.25
CA VAL A 128 1.37 -22.46 -2.89
C VAL A 128 2.47 -21.68 -3.62
N VAL A 129 2.07 -20.63 -4.30
CA VAL A 129 2.96 -19.71 -5.03
C VAL A 129 3.01 -18.39 -4.29
N SER A 130 4.22 -17.90 -4.01
CA SER A 130 4.46 -16.55 -3.50
C SER A 130 5.75 -16.02 -4.14
N GLU A 131 5.61 -15.05 -5.05
CA GLU A 131 6.73 -14.41 -5.75
C GLU A 131 6.70 -12.92 -5.48
N THR A 132 7.83 -12.31 -5.16
CA THR A 132 7.92 -10.87 -4.85
C THR A 132 9.00 -10.20 -5.68
N VAL A 133 8.67 -9.02 -6.19
CA VAL A 133 9.62 -8.11 -6.85
C VAL A 133 9.52 -6.74 -6.19
N SER A 134 10.65 -6.20 -5.77
CA SER A 134 10.74 -4.96 -4.99
C SER A 134 11.49 -3.86 -5.72
N SER A 135 11.34 -2.63 -5.23
CA SER A 135 12.03 -1.43 -5.73
C SER A 135 11.73 -1.13 -7.20
N ILE A 136 10.51 -1.42 -7.64
CA ILE A 136 10.05 -1.16 -9.00
C ILE A 136 9.44 0.24 -9.06
N THR A 137 9.96 1.09 -9.93
CA THR A 137 9.37 2.42 -10.23
C THR A 137 8.33 2.37 -11.35
N ALA A 138 8.28 1.26 -12.09
CA ALA A 138 7.29 1.07 -13.14
C ALA A 138 5.88 0.89 -12.57
N LEU A 139 4.90 1.51 -13.22
CA LEU A 139 3.49 1.49 -12.84
C LEU A 139 2.78 0.18 -13.18
N SER A 140 3.49 -0.83 -13.63
CA SER A 140 2.94 -2.16 -13.84
C SER A 140 4.01 -3.23 -13.75
N TYR A 141 3.59 -4.42 -13.36
CA TYR A 141 4.42 -5.62 -13.39
C TYR A 141 3.61 -6.84 -13.83
N THR A 142 4.24 -7.74 -14.58
CA THR A 142 3.63 -8.98 -15.08
C THR A 142 4.36 -10.17 -14.49
N PHE A 143 3.62 -11.08 -13.87
CA PHE A 143 4.10 -12.39 -13.45
C PHE A 143 3.67 -13.45 -14.46
N LEU A 144 4.54 -14.42 -14.70
CA LEU A 144 4.16 -15.64 -15.42
C LEU A 144 3.61 -16.67 -14.43
N VAL A 145 2.51 -17.34 -14.79
CA VAL A 145 1.84 -18.30 -13.90
C VAL A 145 1.50 -19.60 -14.65
N ARG A 146 1.35 -20.69 -13.89
CA ARG A 146 0.68 -21.93 -14.32
C ARG A 146 -0.83 -21.77 -14.18
N ALA A 147 -1.60 -22.78 -14.61
CA ALA A 147 -3.00 -22.86 -14.25
C ALA A 147 -3.14 -22.82 -12.72
N GLY A 148 -4.17 -22.13 -12.23
CA GLY A 148 -4.33 -21.90 -10.80
C GLY A 148 -5.10 -20.64 -10.49
N THR A 149 -5.02 -20.20 -9.24
CA THR A 149 -5.76 -19.07 -8.73
C THR A 149 -4.82 -18.11 -8.03
N TYR A 150 -4.83 -16.83 -8.44
CA TYR A 150 -3.82 -15.86 -8.01
C TYR A 150 -4.41 -14.48 -7.70
N THR A 151 -3.72 -13.77 -6.81
CA THR A 151 -3.89 -12.34 -6.53
C THR A 151 -2.53 -11.66 -6.59
N ILE A 152 -2.51 -10.35 -6.85
CA ILE A 152 -1.30 -9.53 -6.69
C ILE A 152 -1.57 -8.48 -5.61
N THR A 153 -0.64 -8.34 -4.67
CA THR A 153 -0.58 -7.22 -3.74
C THR A 153 0.50 -6.25 -4.19
N VAL A 154 0.16 -4.99 -4.27
CA VAL A 154 1.13 -3.90 -4.50
C VAL A 154 1.25 -3.09 -3.22
N GLU A 155 2.48 -2.82 -2.81
CA GLU A 155 2.82 -2.01 -1.65
C GLU A 155 3.72 -0.87 -2.11
N ASP A 156 3.44 0.35 -1.66
CA ASP A 156 4.29 1.51 -1.91
C ASP A 156 5.44 1.63 -0.89
N LEU A 157 6.30 2.63 -1.08
CA LEU A 157 7.49 2.81 -0.24
C LEU A 157 7.16 3.10 1.24
N ASN A 158 5.99 3.67 1.52
CA ASN A 158 5.53 4.00 2.87
C ASN A 158 4.67 2.90 3.51
N GLY A 159 4.45 1.78 2.81
CA GLY A 159 3.68 0.65 3.29
C GLY A 159 2.19 0.68 2.95
N GLY A 160 1.75 1.65 2.14
CA GLY A 160 0.39 1.67 1.59
C GLY A 160 0.18 0.47 0.66
N GLN A 161 -0.87 -0.32 0.89
CA GLN A 161 -1.09 -1.58 0.17
C GLN A 161 -2.44 -1.64 -0.52
N LYS A 162 -2.46 -2.31 -1.68
CA LYS A 162 -3.67 -2.68 -2.40
C LYS A 162 -3.53 -4.09 -2.98
N THR A 163 -4.57 -4.89 -2.86
CA THR A 163 -4.61 -6.25 -3.42
C THR A 163 -5.66 -6.32 -4.52
N THR A 164 -5.32 -6.98 -5.64
CA THR A 164 -6.22 -7.20 -6.77
C THR A 164 -7.34 -8.19 -6.41
N GLN A 165 -8.37 -8.20 -7.22
CA GLN A 165 -9.30 -9.32 -7.25
C GLN A 165 -8.59 -10.60 -7.70
N GLN A 166 -9.16 -11.75 -7.32
CA GLN A 166 -8.64 -13.05 -7.69
C GLN A 166 -8.80 -13.32 -9.19
N ARG A 167 -7.76 -13.91 -9.81
CA ARG A 167 -7.81 -14.40 -11.20
C ARG A 167 -7.61 -15.91 -11.24
N ILE A 168 -8.34 -16.56 -12.13
CA ILE A 168 -8.29 -18.03 -12.35
C ILE A 168 -7.73 -18.27 -13.74
N TYR A 169 -6.70 -19.11 -13.82
CA TYR A 169 -6.07 -19.56 -15.07
C TYR A 169 -6.34 -21.04 -15.24
N THR A 170 -6.84 -21.43 -16.43
CA THR A 170 -7.13 -22.81 -16.79
C THR A 170 -6.13 -23.36 -17.80
N GLN A 171 -6.06 -24.68 -17.91
CA GLN A 171 -5.24 -25.43 -18.85
C GLN A 171 -6.01 -26.65 -19.35
N PRO A 172 -5.55 -27.39 -20.40
CA PRO A 172 -6.09 -28.70 -20.76
C PRO A 172 -6.11 -29.67 -19.58
N ALA A 173 -7.06 -30.61 -19.57
CA ALA A 173 -7.27 -31.54 -18.45
C ALA A 173 -6.09 -32.52 -18.21
N GLY A 174 -5.24 -32.71 -19.20
CA GLY A 174 -4.07 -33.59 -19.10
C GLY A 174 -3.03 -33.32 -20.20
N PRO A 175 -1.86 -33.93 -20.11
CA PRO A 175 -0.84 -33.86 -21.14
C PRO A 175 -1.29 -34.55 -22.43
N LEU A 176 -0.75 -34.11 -23.55
CA LEU A 176 -0.93 -34.81 -24.82
C LEU A 176 -0.24 -36.17 -24.73
N THR A 177 -0.97 -37.26 -25.01
CA THR A 177 -0.45 -38.62 -24.98
C THR A 177 -0.71 -39.32 -26.31
N ILE A 178 0.24 -40.19 -26.70
CA ILE A 178 0.07 -41.13 -27.82
C ILE A 178 0.05 -42.52 -27.20
N SER A 179 -1.01 -43.26 -27.47
CA SER A 179 -1.09 -44.68 -27.08
C SER A 179 -0.88 -45.58 -28.33
N ASP A 180 0.04 -46.53 -28.25
CA ASP A 180 0.18 -47.55 -29.29
C ASP A 180 -1.02 -48.51 -29.23
N VAL A 181 -1.78 -48.60 -30.34
CA VAL A 181 -2.75 -49.66 -30.52
C VAL A 181 -2.00 -50.79 -31.22
N VAL A 182 -1.50 -51.76 -30.45
CA VAL A 182 -1.03 -53.01 -31.02
C VAL A 182 -2.26 -53.85 -31.36
N SER A 183 -2.57 -53.97 -32.65
CA SER A 183 -3.51 -54.95 -33.12
C SER A 183 -2.81 -56.29 -33.26
N ASP A 184 -3.10 -57.25 -32.37
CA ASP A 184 -2.69 -58.63 -32.58
C ASP A 184 -3.42 -59.16 -33.81
N PHE A 185 -2.70 -59.32 -34.91
CA PHE A 185 -3.19 -60.08 -36.03
C PHE A 185 -2.99 -61.54 -35.70
N ASN A 186 -4.07 -62.27 -35.38
CA ASN A 186 -4.13 -63.74 -35.42
C ASN A 186 -4.35 -64.22 -36.86
#